data_0291068496d762b4104c17c1827239f2
#
_entry.id   0291068496d762b4104c17c1827239f2
#
_cell.length_a   1.000
_cell.length_b   1.000
_cell.length_c   1.000
_cell.angle_alpha   90.00
_cell.angle_beta   90.00
_cell.angle_gamma   90.00
#
_symmetry.space_group_name_H-M   'P 1'
#
loop_
_entity.id
_entity.type
_entity.pdbx_description
1 polymer ?
#
loop_
_entity_poly.entity_id
_entity_poly.type
_entity_poly.pdbx_seq_one_letter_code
_entity_poly.pdbx_strand_id
1 'polypeptide(L)'
;MNRYFSLIPVVIIFTTACDQKAPTVESAPRMVKVAQVTAVGNTQQRTFPARIESGDSTELSFKRGGQVESLDIRQGASVAQGQTLARLNAREAQQRVNERQTAATLAQRQFDRFQTLAGRQAISQAEMDVQRANRDATNAALKIAREELAQMSLIAPFSGIAAGVHIRNHQVVAAGQPVITLTRTDLLDVVFSIPENLFTSLDIRNTAYRPVVRINTLPGREFTAEYKEHTGSSDNSTLTWQIVLTMPRPDDFPAVGGVSGTVTVNLGNLPASAGRETLIVPAEAVFNPDNRPKNEPVVWVVKGDNAHRYLEERKVAVGEVTSQGVAITDGLRAGEQVVAAGVSELHAGQPVRVWTRERGL
;
A
#
# COMPACT_ATOMS: atom_id res chain seq x y z
N MET A 1 -96.39 -26.47 -60.64
CA MET A 1 -96.47 -26.14 -62.11
C MET A 1 -95.86 -24.81 -62.29
N ASN A 2 -94.85 -24.75 -63.23
CA ASN A 2 -94.13 -23.60 -63.76
C ASN A 2 -93.30 -22.72 -62.81
N ARG A 3 -91.99 -22.85 -62.78
CA ARG A 3 -90.94 -22.45 -63.75
C ARG A 3 -91.03 -20.97 -64.12
N TYR A 4 -90.07 -20.13 -63.63
CA TYR A 4 -89.28 -19.28 -64.52
C TYR A 4 -87.93 -18.94 -63.80
N PHE A 5 -86.90 -19.19 -64.59
CA PHE A 5 -85.48 -18.98 -64.40
C PHE A 5 -85.18 -17.51 -64.80
N SER A 6 -84.52 -16.77 -63.99
CA SER A 6 -83.99 -15.45 -64.42
C SER A 6 -82.55 -15.32 -64.05
N LEU A 7 -81.71 -15.34 -65.05
CA LEU A 7 -80.28 -15.03 -64.97
C LEU A 7 -80.03 -13.56 -64.68
N ILE A 8 -79.18 -13.28 -63.68
CA ILE A 8 -78.63 -11.94 -63.49
C ILE A 8 -77.09 -12.05 -63.72
N PRO A 9 -76.48 -11.21 -64.53
CA PRO A 9 -75.04 -11.24 -64.82
C PRO A 9 -74.27 -10.64 -63.65
N VAL A 10 -73.21 -11.34 -63.23
CA VAL A 10 -72.22 -10.89 -62.23
C VAL A 10 -71.28 -9.94 -62.92
N VAL A 11 -71.32 -8.66 -62.57
CA VAL A 11 -70.31 -7.66 -62.95
C VAL A 11 -69.14 -7.76 -61.96
N ILE A 12 -68.03 -8.25 -62.37
CA ILE A 12 -66.78 -8.29 -61.63
C ILE A 12 -66.13 -6.91 -61.75
N ILE A 13 -66.14 -6.13 -60.64
CA ILE A 13 -65.39 -4.87 -60.56
C ILE A 13 -64.02 -5.19 -60.05
N PHE A 14 -63.00 -5.07 -60.88
CA PHE A 14 -61.60 -5.07 -60.46
C PHE A 14 -61.29 -3.78 -59.75
N THR A 15 -61.16 -3.79 -58.44
CA THR A 15 -60.55 -2.69 -57.67
C THR A 15 -59.03 -2.83 -57.66
N THR A 16 -58.35 -2.04 -58.48
CA THR A 16 -56.91 -1.86 -58.39
C THR A 16 -56.58 -1.10 -57.09
N ALA A 17 -56.12 -1.84 -56.04
CA ALA A 17 -55.54 -1.25 -54.87
C ALA A 17 -54.17 -0.64 -55.22
N CYS A 18 -54.09 0.68 -55.31
CA CYS A 18 -52.83 1.40 -55.30
C CYS A 18 -52.21 1.23 -53.90
N ASP A 19 -51.13 0.43 -53.84
CA ASP A 19 -50.23 0.42 -52.71
C ASP A 19 -49.45 1.73 -52.65
N GLN A 20 -50.04 2.74 -52.01
CA GLN A 20 -49.39 4.01 -51.70
C GLN A 20 -48.53 3.79 -50.49
N LYS A 21 -47.23 3.43 -50.70
CA LYS A 21 -46.19 3.48 -49.72
C LYS A 21 -46.20 4.90 -49.14
N ALA A 22 -46.66 5.01 -47.87
CA ALA A 22 -46.69 6.28 -47.14
C ALA A 22 -45.29 6.93 -47.21
N PRO A 23 -45.17 8.20 -47.53
CA PRO A 23 -43.89 8.88 -47.52
C PRO A 23 -43.33 8.79 -46.08
N THR A 24 -42.15 8.21 -45.94
CA THR A 24 -41.36 8.28 -44.72
C THR A 24 -41.11 9.77 -44.49
N VAL A 25 -41.87 10.37 -43.54
CA VAL A 25 -41.63 11.74 -43.10
C VAL A 25 -40.25 11.71 -42.43
N GLU A 26 -39.27 12.17 -43.16
CA GLU A 26 -37.91 12.38 -42.65
C GLU A 26 -38.08 13.45 -41.53
N SER A 27 -38.14 13.00 -40.29
CA SER A 27 -38.36 13.91 -39.15
C SER A 27 -37.18 14.85 -39.07
N ALA A 28 -37.44 16.15 -39.05
CA ALA A 28 -36.39 17.15 -38.93
C ALA A 28 -35.48 16.82 -37.73
N PRO A 29 -34.13 16.91 -37.92
CA PRO A 29 -33.20 16.53 -36.89
C PRO A 29 -33.47 17.34 -35.60
N ARG A 30 -33.72 16.61 -34.49
CA ARG A 30 -34.03 17.21 -33.19
C ARG A 30 -32.73 17.79 -32.56
N MET A 31 -32.86 18.99 -32.00
CA MET A 31 -31.74 19.62 -31.30
C MET A 31 -31.55 18.95 -29.94
N VAL A 32 -30.34 18.47 -29.66
CA VAL A 32 -29.97 17.81 -28.38
C VAL A 32 -28.76 18.49 -27.75
N LYS A 33 -28.81 18.66 -26.43
CA LYS A 33 -27.63 19.07 -25.66
C LYS A 33 -26.76 17.85 -25.42
N VAL A 34 -25.48 17.94 -25.77
CA VAL A 34 -24.53 16.85 -25.57
C VAL A 34 -23.51 17.21 -24.50
N ALA A 35 -23.06 16.20 -23.80
CA ALA A 35 -21.88 16.25 -22.92
C ALA A 35 -20.84 15.27 -23.43
N GLN A 36 -19.59 15.65 -23.32
CA GLN A 36 -18.50 14.75 -23.64
C GLN A 36 -18.24 13.83 -22.44
N VAL A 37 -18.07 12.54 -22.71
CA VAL A 37 -17.65 11.57 -21.68
C VAL A 37 -16.20 11.88 -21.30
N THR A 38 -16.02 12.36 -20.11
CA THR A 38 -14.68 12.69 -19.58
C THR A 38 -14.15 11.52 -18.77
N ALA A 39 -12.95 11.09 -19.12
CA ALA A 39 -12.19 10.23 -18.24
C ALA A 39 -11.70 11.09 -17.07
N VAL A 40 -12.25 10.87 -15.89
CA VAL A 40 -11.65 11.37 -14.67
C VAL A 40 -10.68 10.29 -14.25
N GLY A 41 -9.40 10.58 -14.35
CA GLY A 41 -8.39 9.73 -13.75
C GLY A 41 -8.82 9.45 -12.33
N ASN A 42 -8.74 8.22 -11.89
CA ASN A 42 -9.23 7.77 -10.58
C ASN A 42 -8.38 8.42 -9.47
N THR A 43 -8.43 9.75 -9.39
CA THR A 43 -7.78 10.59 -8.37
C THR A 43 -8.64 10.62 -7.11
N GLN A 44 -9.22 9.49 -6.73
CA GLN A 44 -9.80 9.37 -5.41
C GLN A 44 -8.66 9.40 -4.39
N GLN A 45 -8.26 10.61 -4.05
CA GLN A 45 -7.39 10.85 -2.91
C GLN A 45 -8.23 10.79 -1.65
N ARG A 46 -7.82 9.94 -0.71
CA ARG A 46 -8.40 9.93 0.64
C ARG A 46 -7.32 10.32 1.63
N THR A 47 -7.67 11.24 2.52
CA THR A 47 -6.78 11.71 3.59
C THR A 47 -7.25 11.12 4.91
N PHE A 48 -6.32 10.50 5.63
CA PHE A 48 -6.56 9.89 6.93
C PHE A 48 -5.78 10.64 8.00
N PRO A 49 -6.35 10.85 9.19
CA PRO A 49 -5.60 11.33 10.34
C PRO A 49 -4.54 10.29 10.70
N ALA A 50 -3.34 10.76 11.02
CA ALA A 50 -2.22 9.91 11.37
C ALA A 50 -1.51 10.44 12.62
N ARG A 51 -0.85 9.54 13.32
CA ARG A 51 0.03 9.83 14.43
C ARG A 51 1.46 9.52 14.01
N ILE A 52 2.33 10.50 14.19
CA ILE A 52 3.76 10.37 13.91
C ILE A 52 4.44 9.94 15.20
N GLU A 53 5.08 8.79 15.17
CA GLU A 53 5.79 8.22 16.33
C GLU A 53 7.27 8.11 16.00
N SER A 54 8.10 8.07 17.04
CA SER A 54 9.50 7.70 16.84
C SER A 54 9.56 6.26 16.33
N GLY A 55 10.57 5.96 15.52
CA GLY A 55 10.80 4.61 15.01
C GLY A 55 10.94 3.57 16.14
N ASP A 56 11.40 2.39 15.78
CA ASP A 56 11.51 1.25 16.69
C ASP A 56 12.16 1.61 18.04
N SER A 57 11.54 1.17 19.11
CA SER A 57 12.07 1.27 20.47
C SER A 57 12.40 -0.13 21.00
N THR A 58 13.59 -0.29 21.53
CA THR A 58 14.08 -1.58 22.01
C THR A 58 14.63 -1.46 23.43
N GLU A 59 14.22 -2.37 24.30
CA GLU A 59 14.80 -2.51 25.62
C GLU A 59 16.09 -3.34 25.55
N LEU A 60 17.20 -2.68 25.85
CA LEU A 60 18.51 -3.32 25.88
C LEU A 60 18.77 -3.89 27.26
N SER A 61 19.25 -5.13 27.32
CA SER A 61 19.57 -5.84 28.54
C SER A 61 20.89 -6.61 28.41
N PHE A 62 21.56 -6.87 29.52
CA PHE A 62 22.70 -7.77 29.53
C PHE A 62 22.26 -9.23 29.37
N LYS A 63 22.98 -10.00 28.58
CA LYS A 63 22.76 -11.46 28.46
C LYS A 63 23.17 -12.24 29.69
N ARG A 64 23.98 -11.62 30.58
CA ARG A 64 24.46 -12.19 31.83
C ARG A 64 24.21 -11.21 32.98
N GLY A 65 23.98 -11.74 34.19
CA GLY A 65 23.91 -10.94 35.40
C GLY A 65 25.28 -10.56 35.93
N GLY A 66 25.36 -9.45 36.66
CA GLY A 66 26.59 -9.00 37.28
C GLY A 66 26.45 -7.59 37.87
N GLN A 67 27.52 -7.11 38.50
CA GLN A 67 27.57 -5.74 38.98
C GLN A 67 27.95 -4.79 37.84
N VAL A 68 27.20 -3.71 37.71
CA VAL A 68 27.49 -2.63 36.76
C VAL A 68 28.75 -1.89 37.18
N GLU A 69 29.80 -1.91 36.35
CA GLU A 69 31.06 -1.21 36.59
C GLU A 69 30.97 0.24 36.12
N SER A 70 30.38 0.48 34.88
CA SER A 70 30.14 1.80 34.34
C SER A 70 28.81 1.87 33.57
N LEU A 71 28.22 3.06 33.63
CA LEU A 71 27.06 3.43 32.86
C LEU A 71 27.39 4.75 32.16
N ASP A 72 27.73 4.66 30.89
CA ASP A 72 28.36 5.74 30.12
C ASP A 72 27.32 6.59 29.37
N ILE A 73 26.02 6.44 29.68
CA ILE A 73 24.91 7.10 29.01
C ILE A 73 23.94 7.73 30.02
N ARG A 74 23.30 8.82 29.63
CA ARG A 74 22.20 9.49 30.37
C ARG A 74 20.91 9.43 29.57
N GLN A 75 19.78 9.48 30.25
CA GLN A 75 18.49 9.62 29.60
C GLN A 75 18.45 10.87 28.74
N GLY A 76 17.91 10.75 27.52
CA GLY A 76 17.87 11.82 26.51
C GLY A 76 19.15 11.99 25.70
N ALA A 77 20.23 11.28 26.02
CA ALA A 77 21.48 11.39 25.26
C ALA A 77 21.40 10.67 23.89
N SER A 78 22.02 11.26 22.89
CA SER A 78 22.20 10.63 21.57
C SER A 78 23.22 9.51 21.64
N VAL A 79 22.96 8.44 20.93
CA VAL A 79 23.74 7.20 20.88
C VAL A 79 24.06 6.87 19.44
N ALA A 80 25.31 6.53 19.14
CA ALA A 80 25.73 6.01 17.86
C ALA A 80 25.67 4.47 17.84
N GLN A 81 25.40 3.87 16.69
CA GLN A 81 25.51 2.42 16.53
C GLN A 81 26.92 1.93 16.90
N GLY A 82 27.00 0.82 17.65
CA GLY A 82 28.25 0.27 18.12
C GLY A 82 28.83 0.94 19.37
N GLN A 83 28.24 2.02 19.86
CA GLN A 83 28.65 2.71 21.09
C GLN A 83 28.40 1.80 22.30
N THR A 84 29.38 1.72 23.20
CA THR A 84 29.20 1.07 24.51
C THR A 84 28.37 1.96 25.42
N LEU A 85 27.31 1.42 25.99
CA LEU A 85 26.35 2.14 26.83
C LEU A 85 26.54 1.85 28.32
N ALA A 86 26.92 0.61 28.64
CA ALA A 86 27.17 0.17 30.03
C ALA A 86 28.12 -1.02 30.00
N ARG A 87 28.81 -1.26 31.13
CA ARG A 87 29.71 -2.40 31.32
C ARG A 87 29.45 -3.05 32.64
N LEU A 88 29.48 -4.37 32.67
CA LEU A 88 29.56 -5.18 33.88
C LEU A 88 31.01 -5.36 34.31
N ASN A 89 31.23 -5.65 35.58
CA ASN A 89 32.53 -6.06 36.09
C ASN A 89 33.01 -7.33 35.37
N ALA A 90 34.03 -7.17 34.54
CA ALA A 90 34.50 -8.21 33.63
C ALA A 90 35.76 -8.94 34.11
N ARG A 91 36.20 -8.73 35.38
CA ARG A 91 37.48 -9.27 35.87
C ARG A 91 37.55 -10.79 35.74
N GLU A 92 36.54 -11.53 36.18
CA GLU A 92 36.52 -12.99 36.06
C GLU A 92 36.49 -13.46 34.59
N ALA A 93 35.68 -12.82 33.77
CA ALA A 93 35.61 -13.13 32.34
C ALA A 93 36.95 -12.88 31.67
N GLN A 94 37.64 -11.78 31.98
CA GLN A 94 38.99 -11.49 31.47
C GLN A 94 40.04 -12.52 31.90
N GLN A 95 40.01 -12.92 33.21
CA GLN A 95 40.91 -13.98 33.69
C GLN A 95 40.66 -15.30 32.97
N ARG A 96 39.40 -15.67 32.75
CA ARG A 96 39.02 -16.87 32.00
C ARG A 96 39.55 -16.84 30.51
N VAL A 97 39.42 -15.65 29.88
CA VAL A 97 40.00 -15.47 28.51
C VAL A 97 41.52 -15.70 28.55
N ASN A 98 42.24 -15.14 29.53
CA ASN A 98 43.70 -15.28 29.64
C ASN A 98 44.10 -16.74 29.87
N GLU A 99 43.38 -17.49 30.74
CA GLU A 99 43.56 -18.90 30.97
C GLU A 99 43.39 -19.72 29.67
N ARG A 100 42.24 -19.53 28.98
CA ARG A 100 41.95 -20.24 27.74
C ARG A 100 42.89 -19.87 26.60
N GLN A 101 43.34 -18.60 26.57
CA GLN A 101 44.35 -18.15 25.60
C GLN A 101 45.70 -18.89 25.80
N THR A 102 46.13 -19.06 27.07
CA THR A 102 47.36 -19.78 27.38
C THR A 102 47.27 -21.27 26.98
N ALA A 103 46.13 -21.91 27.28
CA ALA A 103 45.88 -23.30 26.90
C ALA A 103 45.86 -23.49 25.36
N ALA A 104 45.15 -22.60 24.62
CA ALA A 104 45.09 -22.62 23.16
C ALA A 104 46.48 -22.40 22.53
N THR A 105 47.26 -21.47 23.11
CA THR A 105 48.62 -21.20 22.63
C THR A 105 49.55 -22.42 22.83
N LEU A 106 49.43 -23.11 23.97
CA LEU A 106 50.17 -24.33 24.21
C LEU A 106 49.78 -25.45 23.25
N ALA A 107 48.50 -25.69 23.08
CA ALA A 107 47.98 -26.71 22.14
C ALA A 107 48.40 -26.43 20.69
N GLN A 108 48.36 -25.15 20.26
CA GLN A 108 48.85 -24.76 18.94
C GLN A 108 50.35 -25.09 18.76
N ARG A 109 51.20 -24.74 19.73
CA ARG A 109 52.62 -25.03 19.68
C ARG A 109 52.90 -26.53 19.65
N GLN A 110 52.13 -27.34 20.38
CA GLN A 110 52.22 -28.79 20.35
C GLN A 110 51.83 -29.32 18.97
N PHE A 111 50.71 -28.88 18.43
CA PHE A 111 50.27 -29.26 17.08
C PHE A 111 51.31 -28.92 16.02
N ASP A 112 51.89 -27.71 16.03
CA ASP A 112 52.91 -27.29 15.05
C ASP A 112 54.19 -28.18 15.14
N ARG A 113 54.59 -28.57 16.38
CA ARG A 113 55.69 -29.48 16.59
C ARG A 113 55.39 -30.85 16.00
N PHE A 114 54.22 -31.42 16.30
CA PHE A 114 53.79 -32.71 15.78
C PHE A 114 53.63 -32.69 14.25
N GLN A 115 53.12 -31.60 13.71
CA GLN A 115 53.04 -31.40 12.25
C GLN A 115 54.42 -31.45 11.58
N THR A 116 55.43 -30.86 12.21
CA THR A 116 56.79 -30.92 11.72
C THR A 116 57.37 -32.36 11.76
N LEU A 117 57.06 -33.13 12.82
CA LEU A 117 57.46 -34.53 12.97
C LEU A 117 56.72 -35.44 11.98
N ALA A 118 55.45 -35.18 11.73
CA ALA A 118 54.67 -35.90 10.71
C ALA A 118 55.24 -35.73 9.31
N GLY A 119 55.69 -34.52 8.94
CA GLY A 119 56.38 -34.24 7.69
C GLY A 119 57.69 -35.01 7.52
N ARG A 120 58.28 -35.50 8.65
CA ARG A 120 59.47 -36.34 8.68
C ARG A 120 59.18 -37.86 8.82
N GLN A 121 57.86 -38.22 8.76
CA GLN A 121 57.39 -39.59 8.99
C GLN A 121 57.74 -40.17 10.38
N ALA A 122 58.00 -39.34 11.38
CA ALA A 122 58.40 -39.71 12.72
C ALA A 122 57.27 -39.99 13.69
N ILE A 123 56.01 -39.79 13.28
CA ILE A 123 54.81 -40.04 14.11
C ILE A 123 53.70 -40.68 13.27
N SER A 124 52.73 -41.31 13.96
CA SER A 124 51.53 -41.89 13.32
C SER A 124 50.48 -40.81 12.98
N GLN A 125 49.63 -41.11 12.01
CA GLN A 125 48.50 -40.27 11.67
C GLN A 125 47.52 -40.11 12.85
N ALA A 126 47.32 -41.18 13.65
CA ALA A 126 46.48 -41.16 14.83
C ALA A 126 46.99 -40.16 15.90
N GLU A 127 48.30 -40.09 16.14
CA GLU A 127 48.89 -39.10 17.04
C GLU A 127 48.70 -37.68 16.54
N MET A 128 48.85 -37.45 15.22
CA MET A 128 48.61 -36.17 14.60
C MET A 128 47.14 -35.73 14.76
N ASP A 129 46.18 -36.65 14.58
CA ASP A 129 44.75 -36.37 14.70
C ASP A 129 44.36 -36.04 16.15
N VAL A 130 45.00 -36.68 17.15
CA VAL A 130 44.82 -36.32 18.58
C VAL A 130 45.29 -34.89 18.84
N GLN A 131 46.46 -34.47 18.32
CA GLN A 131 46.95 -33.11 18.52
C GLN A 131 46.09 -32.07 17.82
N ARG A 132 45.58 -32.41 16.62
CA ARG A 132 44.60 -31.55 15.94
C ARG A 132 43.32 -31.38 16.74
N ALA A 133 42.74 -32.47 17.22
CA ALA A 133 41.53 -32.43 18.05
C ALA A 133 41.74 -31.61 19.32
N ASN A 134 42.89 -31.74 20.00
CA ASN A 134 43.21 -30.96 21.19
C ASN A 134 43.36 -29.47 20.90
N ARG A 135 44.06 -29.09 19.81
CA ARG A 135 44.12 -27.68 19.35
C ARG A 135 42.75 -27.11 19.04
N ASP A 136 41.89 -27.83 18.33
CA ASP A 136 40.57 -27.38 17.95
C ASP A 136 39.65 -27.23 19.15
N ALA A 137 39.72 -28.15 20.10
CA ALA A 137 38.98 -28.09 21.38
C ALA A 137 39.37 -26.85 22.22
N THR A 138 40.71 -26.60 22.36
CA THR A 138 41.19 -25.45 23.13
C THR A 138 40.87 -24.12 22.44
N ASN A 139 40.91 -24.04 21.11
CA ASN A 139 40.52 -22.87 20.34
C ASN A 139 38.98 -22.59 20.48
N ALA A 140 38.18 -23.64 20.46
CA ALA A 140 36.72 -23.50 20.69
C ALA A 140 36.43 -22.96 22.12
N ALA A 141 37.13 -23.49 23.13
CA ALA A 141 37.01 -23.01 24.50
C ALA A 141 37.43 -21.54 24.66
N LEU A 142 38.52 -21.13 23.99
CA LEU A 142 38.94 -19.73 23.94
C LEU A 142 37.88 -18.82 23.27
N LYS A 143 37.30 -19.26 22.16
CA LYS A 143 36.25 -18.53 21.47
C LYS A 143 35.06 -18.28 22.40
N ILE A 144 34.59 -19.30 23.09
CA ILE A 144 33.51 -19.19 24.07
C ILE A 144 33.85 -18.17 25.17
N ALA A 145 35.05 -18.23 25.73
CA ALA A 145 35.49 -17.31 26.78
C ALA A 145 35.52 -15.84 26.28
N ARG A 146 35.92 -15.61 25.05
CA ARG A 146 35.90 -14.27 24.41
C ARG A 146 34.48 -13.77 24.18
N GLU A 147 33.59 -14.64 23.74
CA GLU A 147 32.15 -14.29 23.59
C GLU A 147 31.51 -13.93 24.95
N GLU A 148 31.86 -14.68 26.00
CA GLU A 148 31.42 -14.36 27.38
C GLU A 148 31.93 -12.99 27.85
N LEU A 149 33.18 -12.66 27.58
CA LEU A 149 33.76 -11.35 27.87
C LEU A 149 33.07 -10.23 27.09
N ALA A 150 32.79 -10.45 25.80
CA ALA A 150 32.09 -9.48 24.96
C ALA A 150 30.67 -9.19 25.48
N GLN A 151 30.00 -10.18 26.08
CA GLN A 151 28.66 -10.03 26.66
C GLN A 151 28.65 -9.19 27.97
N MET A 152 29.81 -8.86 28.53
CA MET A 152 29.93 -7.96 29.67
C MET A 152 29.78 -6.47 29.27
N SER A 153 29.77 -6.16 27.97
CA SER A 153 29.54 -4.81 27.47
C SER A 153 28.18 -4.75 26.75
N LEU A 154 27.37 -3.76 27.11
CA LEU A 154 26.12 -3.45 26.43
C LEU A 154 26.38 -2.43 25.33
N ILE A 155 26.17 -2.85 24.09
CA ILE A 155 26.46 -2.07 22.90
C ILE A 155 25.16 -1.71 22.18
N ALA A 156 25.07 -0.47 21.66
CA ALA A 156 23.93 -0.02 20.89
C ALA A 156 23.82 -0.73 19.53
N PRO A 157 22.71 -1.40 19.23
CA PRO A 157 22.49 -2.09 17.95
C PRO A 157 22.23 -1.16 16.78
N PHE A 158 21.77 0.07 17.05
CA PHE A 158 21.49 1.12 16.07
C PHE A 158 21.69 2.50 16.69
N SER A 159 21.77 3.53 15.88
CA SER A 159 21.85 4.93 16.33
C SER A 159 20.47 5.44 16.77
N GLY A 160 20.44 6.22 17.87
CA GLY A 160 19.17 6.69 18.42
C GLY A 160 19.34 7.57 19.66
N ILE A 161 18.32 7.60 20.49
CA ILE A 161 18.30 8.30 21.79
C ILE A 161 18.01 7.31 22.89
N ALA A 162 18.71 7.40 24.01
CA ALA A 162 18.40 6.68 25.23
C ALA A 162 17.12 7.26 25.86
N ALA A 163 15.95 6.72 25.49
CA ALA A 163 14.66 7.22 25.97
C ALA A 163 14.44 6.93 27.46
N GLY A 164 15.01 5.84 27.96
CA GLY A 164 14.96 5.45 29.39
C GLY A 164 16.27 4.81 29.83
N VAL A 165 16.68 5.10 31.07
CA VAL A 165 17.80 4.45 31.74
C VAL A 165 17.27 3.89 33.06
N HIS A 166 17.26 2.56 33.22
CA HIS A 166 16.56 1.85 34.30
C HIS A 166 17.46 1.38 35.42
N ILE A 167 18.77 1.58 35.31
CA ILE A 167 19.76 1.11 36.29
C ILE A 167 20.69 2.26 36.73
N ARG A 168 21.50 1.98 37.75
CA ARG A 168 22.53 2.91 38.25
C ARG A 168 23.89 2.23 38.27
N ASN A 169 24.96 3.05 38.34
CA ASN A 169 26.31 2.56 38.54
C ASN A 169 26.39 1.73 39.82
N HIS A 170 27.18 0.66 39.77
CA HIS A 170 27.41 -0.28 40.90
C HIS A 170 26.20 -1.12 41.31
N GLN A 171 25.06 -1.00 40.64
CA GLN A 171 23.91 -1.86 40.85
C GLN A 171 24.19 -3.27 40.38
N VAL A 172 23.65 -4.28 41.04
CA VAL A 172 23.64 -5.67 40.55
C VAL A 172 22.41 -5.86 39.69
N VAL A 173 22.58 -6.37 38.50
CA VAL A 173 21.53 -6.64 37.49
C VAL A 173 21.45 -8.13 37.19
N ALA A 174 20.25 -8.62 36.92
CA ALA A 174 20.01 -9.97 36.44
C ALA A 174 20.15 -10.06 34.91
N ALA A 175 20.38 -11.26 34.40
CA ALA A 175 20.30 -11.51 32.95
C ALA A 175 18.89 -11.20 32.42
N GLY A 176 18.78 -10.47 31.32
CA GLY A 176 17.50 -10.08 30.68
C GLY A 176 16.79 -8.90 31.38
N GLN A 177 17.33 -8.36 32.48
CA GLN A 177 16.76 -7.18 33.11
C GLN A 177 16.94 -5.95 32.21
N PRO A 178 15.87 -5.16 31.93
CA PRO A 178 15.96 -3.92 31.13
C PRO A 178 16.95 -2.94 31.77
N VAL A 179 17.89 -2.46 30.94
CA VAL A 179 18.95 -1.51 31.32
C VAL A 179 18.71 -0.16 30.71
N ILE A 180 18.49 -0.12 29.40
CA ILE A 180 18.29 1.10 28.60
C ILE A 180 17.20 0.84 27.58
N THR A 181 16.25 1.78 27.47
CA THR A 181 15.33 1.84 26.35
C THR A 181 15.96 2.73 25.28
N LEU A 182 16.36 2.14 24.16
CA LEU A 182 16.93 2.83 23.01
C LEU A 182 15.86 3.02 21.93
N THR A 183 15.59 4.26 21.56
CA THR A 183 14.62 4.60 20.52
C THR A 183 15.34 5.10 19.29
N ARG A 184 14.99 4.57 18.14
CA ARG A 184 15.54 4.96 16.85
C ARG A 184 15.07 6.36 16.49
N THR A 185 15.97 7.19 15.96
CA THR A 185 15.68 8.59 15.64
C THR A 185 15.90 8.98 14.18
N ASP A 186 16.44 8.08 13.38
CA ASP A 186 16.66 8.27 11.94
C ASP A 186 15.39 8.04 11.13
N LEU A 187 14.44 7.28 11.68
CA LEU A 187 13.16 6.96 11.06
C LEU A 187 11.99 7.44 11.96
N LEU A 188 10.89 7.76 11.32
CA LEU A 188 9.60 8.02 11.94
C LEU A 188 8.59 6.99 11.45
N ASP A 189 7.77 6.51 12.36
CA ASP A 189 6.62 5.68 12.04
C ASP A 189 5.36 6.54 11.97
N VAL A 190 4.59 6.34 10.91
CA VAL A 190 3.34 7.05 10.64
C VAL A 190 2.21 6.06 10.77
N VAL A 191 1.48 6.15 11.87
CA VAL A 191 0.43 5.22 12.25
C VAL A 191 -0.92 5.82 11.92
N PHE A 192 -1.73 5.11 11.13
CA PHE A 192 -3.08 5.55 10.77
C PHE A 192 -4.01 4.35 10.60
N SER A 193 -5.32 4.61 10.64
CA SER A 193 -6.32 3.56 10.53
C SER A 193 -7.16 3.76 9.28
N ILE A 194 -7.47 2.66 8.58
CA ILE A 194 -8.35 2.65 7.42
C ILE A 194 -9.52 1.69 7.64
N PRO A 195 -10.72 2.00 7.09
CA PRO A 195 -11.86 1.10 7.14
C PRO A 195 -11.59 -0.22 6.41
N GLU A 196 -12.22 -1.32 6.87
CA GLU A 196 -12.05 -2.66 6.33
C GLU A 196 -12.37 -2.75 4.83
N ASN A 197 -13.43 -2.10 4.37
CA ASN A 197 -13.83 -2.09 2.96
C ASN A 197 -12.76 -1.46 2.06
N LEU A 198 -12.00 -0.50 2.59
CA LEU A 198 -10.88 0.09 1.87
C LEU A 198 -9.66 -0.84 1.92
N PHE A 199 -9.35 -1.40 3.10
CA PHE A 199 -8.23 -2.30 3.30
C PHE A 199 -8.27 -3.50 2.33
N THR A 200 -9.45 -4.13 2.17
CA THR A 200 -9.64 -5.28 1.26
C THR A 200 -9.51 -4.93 -0.22
N SER A 201 -9.70 -3.65 -0.58
CA SER A 201 -9.54 -3.15 -1.95
C SER A 201 -8.10 -2.74 -2.28
N LEU A 202 -7.23 -2.58 -1.27
CA LEU A 202 -5.83 -2.21 -1.44
C LEU A 202 -4.95 -3.44 -1.67
N ASP A 203 -4.10 -3.40 -2.70
CA ASP A 203 -2.99 -4.34 -2.79
C ASP A 203 -1.83 -3.85 -1.91
N ILE A 204 -1.90 -4.19 -0.62
CA ILE A 204 -0.90 -3.79 0.39
C ILE A 204 0.48 -4.41 0.11
N ARG A 205 0.55 -5.45 -0.74
CA ARG A 205 1.82 -6.09 -1.12
C ARG A 205 2.64 -5.25 -2.10
N ASN A 206 2.04 -4.22 -2.68
CA ASN A 206 2.77 -3.31 -3.56
C ASN A 206 3.65 -2.35 -2.77
N THR A 207 4.86 -2.78 -2.48
CA THR A 207 5.88 -2.00 -1.77
C THR A 207 6.40 -0.79 -2.56
N ALA A 208 6.03 -0.64 -3.83
CA ALA A 208 6.43 0.49 -4.66
C ALA A 208 5.58 1.74 -4.43
N TYR A 209 4.41 1.60 -3.83
CA TYR A 209 3.54 2.74 -3.56
C TYR A 209 4.06 3.58 -2.40
N ARG A 210 4.13 4.90 -2.59
CA ARG A 210 4.64 5.88 -1.62
C ARG A 210 3.52 6.90 -1.31
N PRO A 211 2.74 6.71 -0.24
CA PRO A 211 1.74 7.68 0.19
C PRO A 211 2.39 8.98 0.65
N VAL A 212 1.66 10.09 0.49
CA VAL A 212 2.09 11.40 0.93
C VAL A 212 1.69 11.62 2.40
N VAL A 213 2.66 12.06 3.19
CA VAL A 213 2.50 12.37 4.61
C VAL A 213 2.67 13.87 4.82
N ARG A 214 1.78 14.48 5.56
CA ARG A 214 1.90 15.86 6.06
C ARG A 214 1.93 15.86 7.57
N ILE A 215 2.93 16.51 8.15
CA ILE A 215 3.09 16.64 9.60
C ILE A 215 2.54 18.02 9.99
N ASN A 216 1.62 18.06 10.95
CA ASN A 216 0.94 19.31 11.31
C ASN A 216 1.87 20.39 11.87
N THR A 217 2.99 19.99 12.48
CA THR A 217 4.03 20.92 13.00
C THR A 217 4.96 21.46 11.93
N LEU A 218 4.91 20.92 10.69
CA LEU A 218 5.71 21.35 9.54
C LEU A 218 4.78 21.72 8.37
N PRO A 219 4.01 22.82 8.50
CA PRO A 219 3.00 23.19 7.51
C PRO A 219 3.62 23.46 6.13
N GLY A 220 2.89 23.02 5.08
CA GLY A 220 3.32 23.24 3.69
C GLY A 220 4.38 22.27 3.17
N ARG A 221 4.87 21.34 4.00
CA ARG A 221 5.84 20.30 3.57
C ARG A 221 5.14 18.96 3.40
N GLU A 222 5.51 18.27 2.34
CA GLU A 222 5.05 16.92 2.02
C GLU A 222 6.22 15.96 2.09
N PHE A 223 5.98 14.82 2.72
CA PHE A 223 6.94 13.74 2.84
C PHE A 223 6.35 12.49 2.20
N THR A 224 7.21 11.62 1.70
CA THR A 224 6.79 10.31 1.21
C THR A 224 7.18 9.25 2.23
N ALA A 225 6.27 8.31 2.48
CA ALA A 225 6.52 7.21 3.40
C ALA A 225 6.44 5.86 2.69
N GLU A 226 7.09 4.87 3.25
CA GLU A 226 7.08 3.49 2.78
C GLU A 226 6.20 2.64 3.68
N TYR A 227 5.58 1.61 3.10
CA TYR A 227 4.84 0.64 3.88
C TYR A 227 5.81 -0.15 4.80
N LYS A 228 5.47 -0.26 6.08
CA LYS A 228 6.22 -1.04 7.06
C LYS A 228 5.43 -2.30 7.45
N GLU A 229 4.27 -2.12 8.05
CA GLU A 229 3.45 -3.22 8.56
C GLU A 229 1.98 -2.82 8.74
N HIS A 230 1.13 -3.78 9.06
CA HIS A 230 -0.25 -3.57 9.46
C HIS A 230 -0.65 -4.58 10.55
N THR A 231 -1.72 -4.30 11.27
CA THR A 231 -2.28 -5.25 12.25
C THR A 231 -2.76 -6.53 11.55
N GLY A 232 -2.63 -7.67 12.22
CA GLY A 232 -3.09 -8.97 11.69
C GLY A 232 -4.61 -9.18 11.76
N SER A 233 -5.35 -8.26 12.41
CA SER A 233 -6.81 -8.26 12.55
C SER A 233 -7.34 -6.84 12.61
N SER A 234 -8.59 -6.64 12.23
CA SER A 234 -9.29 -5.38 12.44
C SER A 234 -9.58 -5.14 13.93
N ASP A 235 -9.63 -3.88 14.31
CA ASP A 235 -10.17 -3.49 15.61
C ASP A 235 -11.68 -3.71 15.61
N ASN A 236 -12.17 -4.55 16.54
CA ASN A 236 -13.57 -4.96 16.60
C ASN A 236 -14.53 -3.79 16.96
N SER A 237 -14.02 -2.73 17.58
CA SER A 237 -14.85 -1.58 17.98
C SER A 237 -15.02 -0.55 16.87
N THR A 238 -14.00 -0.38 16.05
CA THR A 238 -13.95 0.64 14.99
C THR A 238 -14.06 0.06 13.57
N LEU A 239 -13.95 -1.26 13.41
CA LEU A 239 -13.88 -1.97 12.12
C LEU A 239 -12.81 -1.37 11.19
N THR A 240 -11.66 -1.02 11.78
CA THR A 240 -10.53 -0.44 11.06
C THR A 240 -9.29 -1.31 11.17
N TRP A 241 -8.44 -1.20 10.15
CA TRP A 241 -7.11 -1.79 10.13
C TRP A 241 -6.07 -0.70 10.36
N GLN A 242 -5.17 -0.95 11.30
CA GLN A 242 -4.05 -0.03 11.54
C GLN A 242 -2.92 -0.35 10.58
N ILE A 243 -2.44 0.69 9.90
CA ILE A 243 -1.29 0.63 8.98
C ILE A 243 -0.20 1.49 9.57
N VAL A 244 1.01 0.98 9.49
CA VAL A 244 2.23 1.68 9.86
C VAL A 244 3.07 1.88 8.60
N LEU A 245 3.36 3.14 8.32
CA LEU A 245 4.35 3.51 7.31
C LEU A 245 5.61 3.97 8.00
N THR A 246 6.73 3.89 7.32
CA THR A 246 8.00 4.44 7.82
C THR A 246 8.54 5.49 6.86
N MET A 247 9.18 6.52 7.38
CA MET A 247 9.81 7.58 6.60
C MET A 247 11.10 8.07 7.27
N PRO A 248 12.08 8.57 6.50
CA PRO A 248 13.23 9.25 7.08
C PRO A 248 12.79 10.45 7.92
N ARG A 249 13.39 10.62 9.07
CA ARG A 249 13.12 11.78 9.92
C ARG A 249 13.70 13.05 9.27
N PRO A 250 12.90 14.12 9.09
CA PRO A 250 13.44 15.42 8.67
C PRO A 250 14.41 15.98 9.72
N ASP A 251 15.49 16.62 9.30
CA ASP A 251 16.55 17.13 10.19
C ASP A 251 16.04 18.15 11.20
N ASP A 252 15.03 18.93 10.82
CA ASP A 252 14.38 19.96 11.65
C ASP A 252 13.21 19.43 12.49
N PHE A 253 12.92 18.14 12.42
CA PHE A 253 11.87 17.50 13.23
C PHE A 253 12.47 16.98 14.54
N PRO A 254 11.93 17.40 15.71
CA PRO A 254 12.40 16.88 16.99
C PRO A 254 12.15 15.37 17.07
N ALA A 255 13.08 14.65 17.71
CA ALA A 255 12.96 13.21 17.92
C ALA A 255 11.92 12.89 19.03
N VAL A 256 10.71 13.40 18.87
CA VAL A 256 9.59 13.25 19.83
C VAL A 256 8.45 12.53 19.12
N GLY A 257 7.95 11.47 19.75
CA GLY A 257 6.78 10.75 19.28
C GLY A 257 5.46 11.45 19.66
N GLY A 258 4.36 11.04 19.01
CA GLY A 258 3.00 11.46 19.37
C GLY A 258 2.53 12.76 18.69
N VAL A 259 3.20 13.21 17.61
CA VAL A 259 2.79 14.36 16.82
C VAL A 259 1.71 13.96 15.83
N SER A 260 0.68 14.81 15.65
CA SER A 260 -0.38 14.57 14.68
C SER A 260 0.06 14.93 13.25
N GLY A 261 -0.49 14.18 12.29
CA GLY A 261 -0.28 14.39 10.86
C GLY A 261 -1.43 13.83 10.05
N THR A 262 -1.27 13.83 8.74
CA THR A 262 -2.21 13.23 7.81
C THR A 262 -1.49 12.41 6.76
N VAL A 263 -2.11 11.29 6.36
CA VAL A 263 -1.66 10.46 5.25
C VAL A 263 -2.66 10.60 4.11
N THR A 264 -2.17 10.99 2.94
CA THR A 264 -2.97 11.05 1.73
C THR A 264 -2.66 9.84 0.86
N VAL A 265 -3.66 9.00 0.66
CA VAL A 265 -3.61 7.80 -0.18
C VAL A 265 -4.31 8.07 -1.49
N ASN A 266 -3.61 7.90 -2.61
CA ASN A 266 -4.19 7.97 -3.93
C ASN A 266 -4.63 6.56 -4.38
N LEU A 267 -5.93 6.32 -4.36
CA LEU A 267 -6.52 5.02 -4.71
C LEU A 267 -6.39 4.69 -6.20
N GLY A 268 -6.26 5.72 -7.06
CA GLY A 268 -6.08 5.54 -8.51
C GLY A 268 -4.71 4.97 -8.90
N ASN A 269 -3.69 5.15 -8.07
CA ASN A 269 -2.33 4.66 -8.32
C ASN A 269 -2.09 3.24 -7.78
N LEU A 270 -3.11 2.60 -7.21
CA LEU A 270 -3.00 1.24 -6.70
C LEU A 270 -3.19 0.23 -7.84
N PRO A 271 -2.46 -0.89 -7.85
CA PRO A 271 -2.53 -1.87 -8.94
C PRO A 271 -3.93 -2.45 -9.18
N ALA A 272 -4.76 -2.55 -8.15
CA ALA A 272 -6.15 -2.98 -8.27
C ALA A 272 -7.03 -1.98 -9.04
N SER A 273 -6.61 -0.72 -9.15
CA SER A 273 -7.28 0.37 -9.88
C SER A 273 -6.62 0.64 -11.23
N ALA A 274 -5.45 0.08 -11.49
CA ALA A 274 -4.71 0.26 -12.74
C ALA A 274 -5.48 -0.37 -13.90
N GLY A 275 -6.15 0.47 -14.70
CA GLY A 275 -6.85 0.06 -15.91
C GLY A 275 -8.35 0.34 -15.96
N ARG A 276 -8.97 0.85 -14.90
CA ARG A 276 -10.36 1.32 -14.94
C ARG A 276 -10.38 2.84 -14.91
N GLU A 277 -10.35 3.45 -16.10
CA GLU A 277 -10.70 4.86 -16.23
C GLU A 277 -12.18 4.99 -15.81
N THR A 278 -12.43 5.70 -14.73
CA THR A 278 -13.81 6.02 -14.34
C THR A 278 -14.29 7.14 -15.26
N LEU A 279 -15.24 6.81 -16.12
CA LEU A 279 -15.88 7.78 -17.00
C LEU A 279 -16.98 8.50 -16.24
N ILE A 280 -17.06 9.83 -16.35
CA ILE A 280 -18.14 10.61 -15.73
C ILE A 280 -19.02 11.18 -16.84
N VAL A 281 -20.34 11.04 -16.62
CA VAL A 281 -21.38 11.67 -17.43
C VAL A 281 -22.32 12.46 -16.54
N PRO A 282 -22.96 13.54 -17.02
CA PRO A 282 -23.99 14.24 -16.26
C PRO A 282 -25.11 13.29 -15.82
N ALA A 283 -25.65 13.49 -14.62
CA ALA A 283 -26.69 12.62 -14.07
C ALA A 283 -27.94 12.54 -14.99
N GLU A 284 -28.24 13.63 -15.68
CA GLU A 284 -29.37 13.74 -16.61
C GLU A 284 -29.17 12.93 -17.90
N ALA A 285 -27.96 12.48 -18.20
CA ALA A 285 -27.65 11.65 -19.38
C ALA A 285 -28.03 10.18 -19.15
N VAL A 286 -28.11 9.74 -17.91
CA VAL A 286 -28.41 8.34 -17.55
C VAL A 286 -29.88 8.21 -17.21
N PHE A 287 -30.59 7.31 -17.86
CA PHE A 287 -32.01 7.08 -17.61
C PHE A 287 -32.37 5.58 -17.70
N ASN A 288 -33.50 5.22 -17.11
CA ASN A 288 -34.10 3.89 -17.26
C ASN A 288 -35.33 4.00 -18.14
N PRO A 289 -35.38 3.29 -19.29
CA PRO A 289 -36.58 3.26 -20.12
C PRO A 289 -37.78 2.63 -19.37
N ASP A 290 -38.96 3.19 -19.50
CA ASP A 290 -40.20 2.71 -18.82
C ASP A 290 -40.57 1.27 -19.18
N ASN A 291 -40.12 0.77 -20.32
CA ASN A 291 -40.43 -0.55 -20.86
C ASN A 291 -39.42 -1.62 -20.43
N ARG A 292 -38.47 -1.31 -19.51
CA ARG A 292 -37.41 -2.21 -19.04
C ARG A 292 -37.35 -2.30 -17.51
N PRO A 293 -36.72 -3.37 -17.00
CA PRO A 293 -36.45 -3.46 -15.57
C PRO A 293 -35.66 -2.24 -15.06
N LYS A 294 -35.97 -1.74 -13.87
CA LYS A 294 -35.34 -0.54 -13.27
C LYS A 294 -33.81 -0.62 -13.07
N ASN A 295 -33.22 -1.78 -13.27
CA ASN A 295 -31.79 -2.01 -13.08
C ASN A 295 -30.99 -2.03 -14.41
N GLU A 296 -31.55 -1.53 -15.49
CA GLU A 296 -30.85 -1.48 -16.79
C GLU A 296 -30.73 -0.03 -17.29
N PRO A 297 -29.86 0.78 -16.67
CA PRO A 297 -29.64 2.14 -17.09
C PRO A 297 -29.03 2.20 -18.49
N VAL A 298 -29.49 3.17 -19.29
CA VAL A 298 -29.00 3.42 -20.63
C VAL A 298 -28.64 4.89 -20.82
N VAL A 299 -27.85 5.14 -21.86
CA VAL A 299 -27.51 6.49 -22.34
C VAL A 299 -27.72 6.57 -23.83
N TRP A 300 -27.99 7.78 -24.35
CA TRP A 300 -27.98 8.07 -25.76
C TRP A 300 -26.60 8.53 -26.22
N VAL A 301 -25.92 7.72 -27.01
CA VAL A 301 -24.63 8.08 -27.61
C VAL A 301 -24.86 8.70 -28.98
N VAL A 302 -24.25 9.84 -29.25
CA VAL A 302 -24.31 10.50 -30.57
C VAL A 302 -23.27 9.87 -31.47
N LYS A 303 -23.72 9.31 -32.58
CA LYS A 303 -22.89 8.69 -33.66
C LYS A 303 -23.03 9.45 -34.97
N GLY A 304 -22.11 9.19 -35.88
CA GLY A 304 -22.08 9.83 -37.19
C GLY A 304 -21.14 11.01 -37.29
N ASP A 305 -21.11 11.64 -38.44
CA ASP A 305 -20.31 12.83 -38.72
C ASP A 305 -21.14 14.12 -38.51
N ASN A 306 -20.53 15.28 -38.75
CA ASN A 306 -21.20 16.57 -38.58
C ASN A 306 -22.46 16.77 -39.46
N ALA A 307 -22.61 16.02 -40.52
CA ALA A 307 -23.72 16.11 -41.49
C ALA A 307 -24.86 15.14 -41.13
N HIS A 308 -24.54 13.96 -40.63
CA HIS A 308 -25.50 12.88 -40.39
C HIS A 308 -25.28 12.28 -38.99
N ARG A 309 -25.78 12.97 -37.97
CA ARG A 309 -25.73 12.47 -36.58
C ARG A 309 -27.02 11.76 -36.24
N TYR A 310 -26.89 10.63 -35.54
CA TYR A 310 -28.00 9.82 -35.04
C TYR A 310 -27.71 9.30 -33.64
N LEU A 311 -28.75 8.86 -32.93
CA LEU A 311 -28.69 8.35 -31.59
C LEU A 311 -28.55 6.83 -31.56
N GLU A 312 -27.61 6.36 -30.82
CA GLU A 312 -27.44 4.93 -30.46
C GLU A 312 -27.79 4.76 -28.98
N GLU A 313 -28.76 3.91 -28.69
CA GLU A 313 -29.03 3.50 -27.31
C GLU A 313 -27.94 2.55 -26.84
N ARG A 314 -27.35 2.85 -25.68
CA ARG A 314 -26.32 2.03 -25.11
C ARG A 314 -26.55 1.75 -23.64
N LYS A 315 -26.57 0.46 -23.28
CA LYS A 315 -26.61 0.00 -21.90
C LYS A 315 -25.28 0.32 -21.21
N VAL A 316 -25.36 0.83 -19.97
CA VAL A 316 -24.17 1.21 -19.20
C VAL A 316 -24.25 0.61 -17.79
N ALA A 317 -23.08 0.34 -17.22
CA ALA A 317 -22.97 -0.01 -15.81
C ALA A 317 -22.66 1.27 -15.01
N VAL A 318 -23.53 1.59 -14.07
CA VAL A 318 -23.45 2.80 -13.25
C VAL A 318 -22.71 2.49 -11.95
N GLY A 319 -21.77 3.35 -11.58
CA GLY A 319 -21.03 3.33 -10.32
C GLY A 319 -21.53 4.40 -9.34
N GLU A 320 -20.63 5.05 -8.63
CA GLU A 320 -20.95 6.09 -7.64
C GLU A 320 -21.47 7.37 -8.30
N VAL A 321 -22.45 8.01 -7.63
CA VAL A 321 -22.93 9.35 -7.98
C VAL A 321 -22.09 10.38 -7.25
N THR A 322 -21.46 11.27 -7.98
CA THR A 322 -20.58 12.32 -7.46
C THR A 322 -21.19 13.72 -7.73
N SER A 323 -20.61 14.75 -7.13
CA SER A 323 -20.99 16.14 -7.43
C SER A 323 -20.70 16.57 -8.87
N GLN A 324 -19.87 15.82 -9.59
CA GLN A 324 -19.54 16.08 -11.00
C GLN A 324 -20.41 15.30 -11.99
N GLY A 325 -21.16 14.30 -11.52
CA GLY A 325 -22.02 13.45 -12.32
C GLY A 325 -22.03 12.00 -11.86
N VAL A 326 -22.45 11.11 -12.73
CA VAL A 326 -22.55 9.68 -12.50
C VAL A 326 -21.32 8.98 -13.09
N ALA A 327 -20.67 8.18 -12.26
CA ALA A 327 -19.57 7.34 -12.70
C ALA A 327 -20.09 6.17 -13.56
N ILE A 328 -19.50 5.94 -14.71
CA ILE A 328 -19.82 4.80 -15.59
C ILE A 328 -18.61 3.86 -15.54
N THR A 329 -18.87 2.62 -15.13
CA THR A 329 -17.84 1.58 -15.00
C THR A 329 -17.69 0.71 -16.24
N ASP A 330 -18.74 0.67 -17.10
CA ASP A 330 -18.71 -0.08 -18.35
C ASP A 330 -19.73 0.48 -19.34
N GLY A 331 -19.52 0.28 -20.64
CA GLY A 331 -20.43 0.63 -21.72
C GLY A 331 -20.11 1.91 -22.49
N LEU A 332 -19.18 2.76 -22.01
CA LEU A 332 -18.76 3.98 -22.71
C LEU A 332 -17.25 4.02 -22.94
N ARG A 333 -16.82 4.96 -23.77
CA ARG A 333 -15.41 5.29 -24.01
C ARG A 333 -15.17 6.77 -23.77
N ALA A 334 -13.98 7.11 -23.29
CA ALA A 334 -13.57 8.50 -23.14
C ALA A 334 -13.67 9.25 -24.49
N GLY A 335 -14.19 10.48 -24.46
CA GLY A 335 -14.37 11.30 -25.63
C GLY A 335 -15.66 11.07 -26.42
N GLU A 336 -16.45 10.02 -26.14
CA GLU A 336 -17.78 9.87 -26.75
C GLU A 336 -18.72 11.02 -26.30
N GLN A 337 -19.68 11.34 -27.14
CA GLN A 337 -20.70 12.36 -26.85
C GLN A 337 -22.00 11.66 -26.45
N VAL A 338 -22.51 12.02 -25.28
CA VAL A 338 -23.81 11.53 -24.78
C VAL A 338 -24.80 12.68 -24.67
N VAL A 339 -26.09 12.39 -24.87
CA VAL A 339 -27.13 13.40 -24.69
C VAL A 339 -27.32 13.71 -23.22
N ALA A 340 -27.28 15.00 -22.86
CA ALA A 340 -27.34 15.49 -21.48
C ALA A 340 -28.68 16.13 -21.11
N ALA A 341 -29.66 16.16 -22.01
CA ALA A 341 -30.99 16.69 -21.69
C ALA A 341 -32.08 16.16 -22.65
N GLY A 342 -33.28 15.93 -22.13
CA GLY A 342 -34.45 15.48 -22.91
C GLY A 342 -34.38 14.01 -23.34
N VAL A 343 -33.68 13.17 -22.56
CA VAL A 343 -33.38 11.77 -22.92
C VAL A 343 -34.60 10.85 -23.05
N SER A 344 -35.72 11.14 -22.33
CA SER A 344 -36.93 10.31 -22.28
C SER A 344 -37.77 10.35 -23.57
N GLU A 345 -37.61 11.37 -24.40
CA GLU A 345 -38.40 11.56 -25.64
C GLU A 345 -37.64 11.15 -26.92
N LEU A 346 -36.49 10.53 -26.78
CA LEU A 346 -35.60 10.18 -27.89
C LEU A 346 -35.73 8.68 -28.24
N HIS A 347 -35.43 8.35 -29.51
CA HIS A 347 -35.49 6.99 -30.01
C HIS A 347 -34.20 6.61 -30.75
N ALA A 348 -33.89 5.32 -30.73
CA ALA A 348 -32.73 4.80 -31.47
C ALA A 348 -32.83 5.09 -32.98
N GLY A 349 -31.72 5.50 -33.59
CA GLY A 349 -31.66 5.87 -35.00
C GLY A 349 -32.19 7.26 -35.33
N GLN A 350 -32.70 8.01 -34.35
CA GLN A 350 -33.26 9.34 -34.56
C GLN A 350 -32.16 10.32 -35.04
N PRO A 351 -32.37 11.05 -36.14
CA PRO A 351 -31.45 12.10 -36.60
C PRO A 351 -31.47 13.27 -35.60
N VAL A 352 -30.28 13.75 -35.23
CA VAL A 352 -30.13 14.83 -34.26
C VAL A 352 -29.13 15.89 -34.69
N ARG A 353 -29.35 17.12 -34.18
CA ARG A 353 -28.39 18.22 -34.26
C ARG A 353 -27.88 18.54 -32.86
N VAL A 354 -26.56 18.69 -32.73
CA VAL A 354 -25.96 19.13 -31.48
C VAL A 354 -26.23 20.61 -31.28
N TRP A 355 -26.83 20.94 -30.13
CA TRP A 355 -27.02 22.33 -29.76
C TRP A 355 -25.68 22.93 -29.32
N THR A 356 -25.20 23.90 -30.08
CA THR A 356 -24.03 24.71 -29.73
C THR A 356 -24.54 26.06 -29.25
N ARG A 357 -24.11 26.48 -28.06
CA ARG A 357 -24.46 27.80 -27.51
C ARG A 357 -23.84 28.87 -28.44
N GLU A 358 -24.66 29.63 -29.15
CA GLU A 358 -24.18 30.84 -29.82
C GLU A 358 -23.65 31.82 -28.78
N ARG A 359 -22.39 32.25 -28.92
CA ARG A 359 -21.81 33.31 -28.11
C ARG A 359 -22.48 34.60 -28.47
N GLY A 360 -23.29 35.14 -27.57
CA GLY A 360 -23.80 36.46 -27.69
C GLY A 360 -25.29 36.57 -27.30
N LEU A 361 -25.54 36.73 -26.06
CA LEU A 361 -26.47 37.68 -25.41
C LEU A 361 -26.24 37.62 -23.92
#